data_7349f9b2744c99055ba5573aef030d68
#
_entry.id   7349f9b2744c99055ba5573aef030d68
#
_cell.length_a   1.000
_cell.length_b   1.000
_cell.length_c   1.000
_cell.angle_alpha   90.00
_cell.angle_beta   90.00
_cell.angle_gamma   90.00
#
_symmetry.space_group_name_H-M   'P 1'
#
loop_
_entity.id
_entity.type
_entity.pdbx_description
1 polymer ?
#
loop_
_entity_poly.entity_id
_entity_poly.type
_entity_poly.pdbx_seq_one_letter_code
_entity_poly.pdbx_strand_id
1 'polypeptide(L)'
;MLCLEQKWLHMYIRETKDADLEDILLVERQAFNSNKEADLAKDLLADPTAKPLLSLMAFIDDQPAGHILFTKARLLNSSREIAVSFLAPLAVVPKFQRQGVGDSLVNQGLELLSKSGVELVFVVGHPSYYLRHGFAPAGKRGFETPYPIPKIHANAWMVKALRPDVIGSFSGKVVCCDTLNKPELWRQ
;
A
#
# COMPACT_ATOMS: atom_id res chain seq x y z
N MET A 1 25.05 11.04 -36.91
CA MET A 1 24.60 9.78 -36.27
C MET A 1 24.82 9.95 -34.78
N LEU A 2 23.82 10.54 -34.09
CA LEU A 2 23.89 10.78 -32.64
C LEU A 2 23.52 9.46 -31.94
N CYS A 3 24.51 8.84 -31.33
CA CYS A 3 24.33 7.71 -30.43
C CYS A 3 23.57 8.23 -29.20
N LEU A 4 22.27 7.94 -29.10
CA LEU A 4 21.51 8.11 -27.87
C LEU A 4 22.07 7.07 -26.89
N GLU A 5 22.99 7.47 -26.04
CA GLU A 5 23.35 6.71 -24.84
C GLU A 5 22.07 6.47 -24.04
N GLN A 6 21.56 5.25 -24.07
CA GLN A 6 20.56 4.80 -23.13
C GLN A 6 21.20 4.87 -21.75
N LYS A 7 20.95 5.98 -21.05
CA LYS A 7 21.35 6.16 -19.66
C LYS A 7 20.57 5.14 -18.84
N TRP A 8 21.20 4.07 -18.43
CA TRP A 8 20.62 3.09 -17.53
C TRP A 8 20.34 3.78 -16.21
N LEU A 9 19.08 4.08 -15.94
CA LEU A 9 18.64 4.62 -14.65
C LEU A 9 18.83 3.53 -13.59
N HIS A 10 19.63 3.84 -12.58
CA HIS A 10 19.82 2.92 -11.47
C HIS A 10 18.68 3.07 -10.47
N MET A 11 17.77 2.07 -10.43
CA MET A 11 16.68 2.02 -9.46
C MET A 11 17.06 1.06 -8.34
N TYR A 12 16.85 1.50 -7.09
CA TYR A 12 16.90 0.64 -5.92
C TYR A 12 15.76 0.99 -4.94
N ILE A 13 15.39 0.03 -4.12
CA ILE A 13 14.35 0.17 -3.09
C ILE A 13 14.94 -0.27 -1.76
N ARG A 14 14.63 0.47 -0.71
CA ARG A 14 14.97 0.10 0.67
C ARG A 14 13.89 0.49 1.65
N GLU A 15 13.94 -0.08 2.84
CA GLU A 15 13.13 0.41 3.96
C GLU A 15 13.52 1.83 4.33
N THR A 16 12.52 2.60 4.74
CA THR A 16 12.71 3.99 5.17
C THR A 16 13.28 4.05 6.60
N LYS A 17 13.95 5.16 6.88
CA LYS A 17 14.46 5.54 8.20
C LYS A 17 13.79 6.83 8.65
N ASP A 18 13.90 7.19 9.91
CA ASP A 18 13.34 8.44 10.45
C ASP A 18 13.86 9.68 9.69
N ALA A 19 15.10 9.63 9.22
CA ALA A 19 15.71 10.69 8.43
C ALA A 19 15.09 10.89 7.04
N ASP A 20 14.32 9.91 6.55
CA ASP A 20 13.70 9.97 5.21
C ASP A 20 12.35 10.71 5.22
N LEU A 21 11.86 11.17 6.37
CA LEU A 21 10.51 11.73 6.49
C LEU A 21 10.26 12.86 5.49
N GLU A 22 11.19 13.79 5.33
CA GLU A 22 11.03 14.92 4.40
C GLU A 22 10.94 14.45 2.93
N ASP A 23 11.73 13.44 2.55
CA ASP A 23 11.69 12.84 1.22
C ASP A 23 10.37 12.09 0.99
N ILE A 24 9.86 11.37 1.99
CA ILE A 24 8.55 10.73 1.94
C ILE A 24 7.46 11.77 1.69
N LEU A 25 7.42 12.84 2.48
CA LEU A 25 6.42 13.90 2.34
C LEU A 25 6.50 14.61 0.99
N LEU A 26 7.72 14.79 0.46
CA LEU A 26 7.93 15.37 -0.86
C LEU A 26 7.36 14.46 -1.96
N VAL A 27 7.66 13.16 -1.91
CA VAL A 27 7.15 12.16 -2.87
C VAL A 27 5.63 12.13 -2.86
N GLU A 28 5.02 12.07 -1.67
CA GLU A 28 3.55 12.06 -1.53
C GLU A 28 2.91 13.33 -2.10
N ARG A 29 3.42 14.51 -1.76
CA ARG A 29 2.92 15.79 -2.30
C ARG A 29 3.01 15.85 -3.82
N GLN A 30 4.12 15.42 -4.39
CA GLN A 30 4.32 15.46 -5.83
C GLN A 30 3.45 14.43 -6.56
N ALA A 31 3.29 13.24 -6.01
CA ALA A 31 2.51 12.17 -6.62
C ALA A 31 1.03 12.51 -6.72
N PHE A 32 0.46 13.11 -5.67
CA PHE A 32 -0.96 13.41 -5.57
C PHE A 32 -1.31 14.88 -5.85
N ASN A 33 -0.31 15.73 -6.00
CA ASN A 33 -0.48 17.17 -6.10
C ASN A 33 -1.33 17.74 -4.95
N SER A 34 -1.11 17.23 -3.75
CA SER A 34 -1.93 17.48 -2.56
C SER A 34 -1.08 17.27 -1.30
N ASN A 35 -1.42 18.00 -0.24
CA ASN A 35 -0.83 17.78 1.08
C ASN A 35 -1.55 16.67 1.87
N LYS A 36 -2.77 16.29 1.49
CA LYS A 36 -3.59 15.35 2.27
C LYS A 36 -2.92 13.99 2.41
N GLU A 37 -2.36 13.47 1.33
CA GLU A 37 -1.70 12.18 1.30
C GLU A 37 -0.37 12.22 2.06
N ALA A 38 0.36 13.34 1.97
CA ALA A 38 1.57 13.55 2.76
C ALA A 38 1.27 13.64 4.27
N ASP A 39 0.23 14.36 4.65
CA ASP A 39 -0.22 14.44 6.05
C ASP A 39 -0.68 13.07 6.56
N LEU A 40 -1.43 12.32 5.72
CA LEU A 40 -1.83 10.94 6.03
C LEU A 40 -0.61 10.03 6.24
N ALA A 41 0.36 10.07 5.34
CA ALA A 41 1.58 9.26 5.46
C ALA A 41 2.35 9.59 6.75
N LYS A 42 2.47 10.88 7.07
CA LYS A 42 3.09 11.35 8.31
C LYS A 42 2.38 10.81 9.54
N ASP A 43 1.04 10.93 9.58
CA ASP A 43 0.23 10.46 10.70
C ASP A 43 0.33 8.93 10.86
N LEU A 44 0.32 8.18 9.76
CA LEU A 44 0.47 6.72 9.76
C LEU A 44 1.84 6.28 10.29
N LEU A 45 2.91 6.96 9.89
CA LEU A 45 4.26 6.65 10.36
C LEU A 45 4.41 6.90 11.88
N ALA A 46 3.67 7.87 12.41
CA ALA A 46 3.66 8.22 13.83
C ALA A 46 2.67 7.39 14.66
N ASP A 47 1.71 6.69 14.03
CA ASP A 47 0.64 5.95 14.71
C ASP A 47 1.17 4.64 15.33
N PRO A 48 1.15 4.51 16.66
CA PRO A 48 1.58 3.28 17.33
C PRO A 48 0.69 2.07 16.99
N THR A 49 -0.59 2.31 16.63
CA THR A 49 -1.54 1.23 16.28
C THR A 49 -1.34 0.72 14.85
N ALA A 50 -0.60 1.47 14.01
CA ALA A 50 -0.21 1.03 12.66
C ALA A 50 0.92 0.00 12.67
N LYS A 51 1.59 -0.20 13.81
CA LYS A 51 2.74 -1.11 13.94
C LYS A 51 2.30 -2.55 14.21
N PRO A 52 3.03 -3.55 13.66
CA PRO A 52 4.19 -3.40 12.77
C PRO A 52 3.81 -2.82 11.41
N LEU A 53 4.58 -1.88 10.93
CA LEU A 53 4.42 -1.29 9.60
C LEU A 53 5.65 -1.57 8.73
N LEU A 54 5.46 -1.54 7.41
CA LEU A 54 6.53 -1.62 6.42
C LEU A 54 6.44 -0.39 5.52
N SER A 55 7.48 0.43 5.52
CA SER A 55 7.61 1.61 4.68
C SER A 55 8.82 1.47 3.77
N LEU A 56 8.59 1.54 2.45
CA LEU A 56 9.64 1.42 1.44
C LEU A 56 9.71 2.67 0.58
N MET A 57 10.93 3.06 0.24
CA MET A 57 11.19 4.13 -0.70
C MET A 57 12.00 3.61 -1.88
N ALA A 58 11.57 3.99 -3.09
CA ALA A 58 12.29 3.77 -4.32
C ALA A 58 13.10 5.02 -4.68
N PHE A 59 14.31 4.79 -5.17
CA PHE A 59 15.21 5.83 -5.66
C PHE A 59 15.59 5.53 -7.10
N ILE A 60 15.71 6.57 -7.91
CA ILE A 60 16.28 6.52 -9.25
C ILE A 60 17.42 7.54 -9.33
N ASP A 61 18.64 7.07 -9.62
CA ASP A 61 19.85 7.88 -9.60
C ASP A 61 19.94 8.73 -8.31
N ASP A 62 19.74 8.08 -7.15
CA ASP A 62 19.71 8.65 -5.80
C ASP A 62 18.61 9.70 -5.54
N GLN A 63 17.68 9.89 -6.47
CA GLN A 63 16.53 10.77 -6.27
C GLN A 63 15.31 9.99 -5.75
N PRO A 64 14.61 10.45 -4.71
CA PRO A 64 13.37 9.87 -4.27
C PRO A 64 12.34 9.81 -5.41
N ALA A 65 11.89 8.62 -5.76
CA ALA A 65 11.05 8.36 -6.92
C ALA A 65 9.66 7.85 -6.56
N GLY A 66 9.53 7.12 -5.46
CA GLY A 66 8.26 6.56 -5.00
C GLY A 66 8.31 6.09 -3.55
N HIS A 67 7.14 5.95 -2.96
CA HIS A 67 6.95 5.51 -1.58
C HIS A 67 5.75 4.57 -1.49
N ILE A 68 5.85 3.56 -0.65
CA ILE A 68 4.74 2.66 -0.30
C ILE A 68 4.75 2.40 1.20
N LEU A 69 3.55 2.37 1.79
CA LEU A 69 3.37 2.09 3.20
C LEU A 69 2.35 0.97 3.40
N PHE A 70 2.70 0.03 4.23
CA PHE A 70 1.81 -1.03 4.72
C PHE A 70 1.69 -0.91 6.23
N THR A 71 0.47 -0.90 6.73
CA THR A 71 0.16 -0.76 8.15
C THR A 71 -0.55 -1.98 8.67
N LYS A 72 -0.46 -2.21 9.98
CA LYS A 72 -1.20 -3.28 10.63
C LYS A 72 -2.71 -3.09 10.45
N ALA A 73 -3.37 -4.17 10.13
CA ALA A 73 -4.81 -4.30 10.20
C ALA A 73 -5.19 -5.60 10.93
N ARG A 74 -6.47 -5.80 11.19
CA ARG A 74 -6.99 -7.02 11.80
C ARG A 74 -8.33 -7.40 11.21
N LEU A 75 -8.67 -8.66 11.30
CA LEU A 75 -9.97 -9.19 10.92
C LEU A 75 -10.80 -9.46 12.18
N LEU A 76 -11.98 -8.86 12.26
CA LEU A 76 -12.89 -9.11 13.38
C LEU A 76 -13.49 -10.53 13.30
N ASN A 77 -13.67 -11.13 14.47
CA ASN A 77 -14.34 -12.43 14.64
C ASN A 77 -13.70 -13.58 13.85
N SER A 78 -12.40 -13.50 13.57
CA SER A 78 -11.67 -14.61 12.99
C SER A 78 -11.52 -15.75 14.00
N SER A 79 -11.58 -17.00 13.51
CA SER A 79 -11.45 -18.20 14.34
C SER A 79 -10.09 -18.39 14.99
N ARG A 80 -9.07 -17.72 14.47
CA ARG A 80 -7.72 -17.60 15.04
C ARG A 80 -7.16 -16.21 14.74
N GLU A 81 -6.06 -15.86 15.39
CA GLU A 81 -5.32 -14.68 15.02
C GLU A 81 -4.73 -14.86 13.61
N ILE A 82 -4.92 -13.85 12.77
CA ILE A 82 -4.41 -13.80 11.40
C ILE A 82 -3.68 -12.47 11.20
N ALA A 83 -2.48 -12.56 10.64
CA ALA A 83 -1.67 -11.37 10.37
C ALA A 83 -2.15 -10.67 9.10
N VAL A 84 -2.66 -9.46 9.26
CA VAL A 84 -3.29 -8.66 8.21
C VAL A 84 -2.57 -7.33 8.05
N SER A 85 -2.37 -6.91 6.82
CA SER A 85 -1.80 -5.60 6.48
C SER A 85 -2.72 -4.83 5.54
N PHE A 86 -2.65 -3.51 5.61
CA PHE A 86 -3.36 -2.59 4.71
C PHE A 86 -2.35 -1.71 3.98
N LEU A 87 -2.48 -1.64 2.66
CA LEU A 87 -1.63 -0.84 1.78
C LEU A 87 -2.25 0.55 1.60
N ALA A 88 -1.60 1.57 2.12
CA ALA A 88 -1.87 2.98 1.86
C ALA A 88 -0.80 3.88 2.52
N PRO A 89 -0.28 4.86 1.80
CA PRO A 89 -0.44 5.14 0.37
C PRO A 89 0.55 4.36 -0.51
N LEU A 90 0.37 4.45 -1.82
CA LEU A 90 1.35 4.14 -2.86
C LEU A 90 1.51 5.40 -3.72
N ALA A 91 2.70 5.97 -3.73
CA ALA A 91 3.03 7.21 -4.43
C ALA A 91 4.19 7.01 -5.39
N VAL A 92 4.10 7.56 -6.60
CA VAL A 92 5.20 7.65 -7.56
C VAL A 92 5.24 9.06 -8.13
N VAL A 93 6.39 9.72 -8.01
CA VAL A 93 6.61 11.07 -8.53
C VAL A 93 6.30 11.10 -10.03
N PRO A 94 5.56 12.09 -10.57
CA PRO A 94 5.07 12.09 -11.95
C PRO A 94 6.14 11.80 -13.01
N LYS A 95 7.34 12.38 -12.88
CA LYS A 95 8.46 12.16 -13.81
C LYS A 95 8.96 10.71 -13.87
N PHE A 96 8.66 9.90 -12.84
CA PHE A 96 9.08 8.50 -12.74
C PHE A 96 7.92 7.50 -12.90
N GLN A 97 6.72 7.99 -13.17
CA GLN A 97 5.57 7.12 -13.45
C GLN A 97 5.74 6.35 -14.76
N ARG A 98 5.05 5.21 -14.88
CA ARG A 98 5.09 4.31 -16.05
C ARG A 98 6.49 3.76 -16.38
N GLN A 99 7.39 3.73 -15.40
CA GLN A 99 8.74 3.18 -15.50
C GLN A 99 8.93 1.96 -14.58
N GLY A 100 7.84 1.38 -14.06
CA GLY A 100 7.88 0.20 -13.19
C GLY A 100 8.13 0.47 -11.71
N VAL A 101 8.28 1.73 -11.29
CA VAL A 101 8.56 2.08 -9.88
C VAL A 101 7.48 1.58 -8.94
N GLY A 102 6.21 1.86 -9.25
CA GLY A 102 5.08 1.42 -8.43
C GLY A 102 4.98 -0.11 -8.36
N ASP A 103 5.15 -0.79 -9.50
CA ASP A 103 5.12 -2.25 -9.55
C ASP A 103 6.24 -2.89 -8.72
N SER A 104 7.43 -2.31 -8.77
CA SER A 104 8.58 -2.78 -7.98
C SER A 104 8.35 -2.58 -6.48
N LEU A 105 7.78 -1.43 -6.07
CA LEU A 105 7.43 -1.16 -4.67
C LEU A 105 6.37 -2.15 -4.15
N VAL A 106 5.31 -2.40 -4.92
CA VAL A 106 4.26 -3.36 -4.55
C VAL A 106 4.84 -4.76 -4.43
N ASN A 107 5.59 -5.22 -5.43
CA ASN A 107 6.14 -6.57 -5.44
C ASN A 107 7.13 -6.80 -4.30
N GLN A 108 8.05 -5.87 -4.07
CA GLN A 108 9.00 -5.97 -2.96
C GLN A 108 8.31 -5.90 -1.59
N GLY A 109 7.31 -5.01 -1.44
CA GLY A 109 6.52 -4.91 -0.22
C GLY A 109 5.79 -6.22 0.09
N LEU A 110 5.11 -6.80 -0.89
CA LEU A 110 4.40 -8.08 -0.72
C LEU A 110 5.35 -9.23 -0.38
N GLU A 111 6.54 -9.27 -0.97
CA GLU A 111 7.56 -10.28 -0.67
C GLU A 111 8.03 -10.16 0.79
N LEU A 112 8.37 -8.95 1.25
CA LEU A 112 8.80 -8.70 2.63
C LEU A 112 7.70 -9.02 3.64
N LEU A 113 6.46 -8.63 3.37
CA LEU A 113 5.31 -8.97 4.21
C LEU A 113 5.09 -10.49 4.29
N SER A 114 5.21 -11.20 3.17
CA SER A 114 5.11 -12.66 3.15
C SER A 114 6.20 -13.30 4.02
N LYS A 115 7.43 -12.83 3.94
CA LYS A 115 8.54 -13.30 4.78
C LYS A 115 8.34 -13.00 6.26
N SER A 116 7.67 -11.90 6.60
CA SER A 116 7.35 -11.54 7.98
C SER A 116 6.11 -12.24 8.55
N GLY A 117 5.44 -13.08 7.75
CA GLY A 117 4.31 -13.90 8.21
C GLY A 117 2.94 -13.27 8.00
N VAL A 118 2.83 -12.14 7.29
CA VAL A 118 1.54 -11.56 6.89
C VAL A 118 0.81 -12.54 5.96
N GLU A 119 -0.48 -12.72 6.20
CA GLU A 119 -1.30 -13.69 5.48
C GLU A 119 -2.27 -13.03 4.50
N LEU A 120 -2.78 -11.83 4.82
CA LEU A 120 -3.67 -11.04 3.96
C LEU A 120 -3.19 -9.60 3.85
N VAL A 121 -3.27 -9.06 2.64
CA VAL A 121 -3.05 -7.63 2.37
C VAL A 121 -4.29 -7.06 1.71
N PHE A 122 -4.80 -5.96 2.26
CA PHE A 122 -5.93 -5.22 1.72
C PHE A 122 -5.48 -3.89 1.13
N VAL A 123 -6.26 -3.40 0.17
CA VAL A 123 -6.07 -2.08 -0.45
C VAL A 123 -7.39 -1.54 -0.95
N VAL A 124 -7.53 -0.22 -0.95
CA VAL A 124 -8.54 0.48 -1.75
C VAL A 124 -7.81 1.17 -2.90
N GLY A 125 -8.10 0.76 -4.13
CA GLY A 125 -7.41 1.31 -5.29
C GLY A 125 -8.00 0.87 -6.62
N HIS A 126 -7.41 1.33 -7.72
CA HIS A 126 -7.88 1.00 -9.06
C HIS A 126 -7.76 -0.50 -9.35
N PRO A 127 -8.86 -1.20 -9.65
CA PRO A 127 -8.84 -2.63 -9.94
C PRO A 127 -7.86 -2.99 -11.07
N SER A 128 -7.83 -2.22 -12.16
CA SER A 128 -6.92 -2.46 -13.29
C SER A 128 -5.45 -2.45 -12.89
N TYR A 129 -5.08 -1.70 -11.85
CA TYR A 129 -3.71 -1.69 -11.34
C TYR A 129 -3.43 -2.90 -10.44
N TYR A 130 -4.26 -3.13 -9.43
CA TYR A 130 -3.98 -4.13 -8.41
C TYR A 130 -4.26 -5.58 -8.85
N LEU A 131 -5.16 -5.80 -9.82
CA LEU A 131 -5.39 -7.14 -10.39
C LEU A 131 -4.10 -7.77 -10.94
N ARG A 132 -3.23 -6.99 -11.56
CA ARG A 132 -1.94 -7.50 -12.09
C ARG A 132 -0.94 -7.90 -11.02
N HIS A 133 -1.14 -7.46 -9.78
CA HIS A 133 -0.37 -7.88 -8.61
C HIS A 133 -1.03 -9.04 -7.85
N GLY A 134 -2.08 -9.63 -8.39
CA GLY A 134 -2.77 -10.79 -7.81
C GLY A 134 -3.80 -10.43 -6.74
N PHE A 135 -4.17 -9.16 -6.60
CA PHE A 135 -5.33 -8.76 -5.80
C PHE A 135 -6.63 -9.10 -6.51
N ALA A 136 -7.69 -9.29 -5.74
CA ALA A 136 -9.04 -9.52 -6.24
C ALA A 136 -10.08 -8.78 -5.38
N PRO A 137 -11.30 -8.51 -5.90
CA PRO A 137 -12.36 -7.84 -5.12
C PRO A 137 -12.65 -8.56 -3.81
N ALA A 138 -12.43 -7.86 -2.69
CA ALA A 138 -12.47 -8.43 -1.35
C ALA A 138 -13.91 -8.69 -0.88
N GLY A 139 -14.87 -7.85 -1.26
CA GLY A 139 -16.28 -8.02 -0.89
C GLY A 139 -16.86 -9.35 -1.38
N LYS A 140 -16.50 -9.77 -2.60
CA LYS A 140 -16.90 -11.06 -3.17
C LYS A 140 -16.30 -12.28 -2.44
N ARG A 141 -15.30 -12.04 -1.59
CA ARG A 141 -14.60 -13.05 -0.80
C ARG A 141 -14.97 -13.01 0.69
N GLY A 142 -16.03 -12.25 1.02
CA GLY A 142 -16.56 -12.18 2.39
C GLY A 142 -15.85 -11.18 3.31
N PHE A 143 -15.03 -10.27 2.76
CA PHE A 143 -14.35 -9.25 3.56
C PHE A 143 -15.05 -7.90 3.45
N GLU A 144 -15.42 -7.36 4.60
CA GLU A 144 -16.08 -6.07 4.70
C GLU A 144 -15.05 -4.96 4.95
N THR A 145 -15.31 -3.79 4.38
CA THR A 145 -14.54 -2.57 4.65
C THR A 145 -14.71 -2.10 6.09
N PRO A 146 -13.72 -1.37 6.66
CA PRO A 146 -13.87 -0.72 7.97
C PRO A 146 -15.10 0.17 8.08
N TYR A 147 -15.39 0.92 7.02
CA TYR A 147 -16.57 1.77 6.88
C TYR A 147 -17.17 1.62 5.48
N PRO A 148 -18.48 1.86 5.31
CA PRO A 148 -19.12 1.75 4.00
C PRO A 148 -18.43 2.66 2.96
N ILE A 149 -18.14 2.08 1.80
CA ILE A 149 -17.68 2.79 0.61
C ILE A 149 -18.81 2.91 -0.41
N PRO A 150 -18.79 3.91 -1.31
CA PRO A 150 -19.78 4.04 -2.37
C PRO A 150 -19.87 2.75 -3.21
N LYS A 151 -21.08 2.32 -3.54
CA LYS A 151 -21.30 1.06 -4.31
C LYS A 151 -20.57 1.02 -5.64
N ILE A 152 -20.41 2.18 -6.29
CA ILE A 152 -19.67 2.30 -7.53
C ILE A 152 -18.19 1.93 -7.39
N HIS A 153 -17.64 2.06 -6.17
CA HIS A 153 -16.25 1.73 -5.84
C HIS A 153 -16.09 0.37 -5.15
N ALA A 154 -17.15 -0.46 -5.08
CA ALA A 154 -17.09 -1.75 -4.39
C ALA A 154 -15.95 -2.67 -4.88
N ASN A 155 -15.60 -2.63 -6.16
CA ASN A 155 -14.50 -3.41 -6.72
C ASN A 155 -13.11 -2.81 -6.43
N ALA A 156 -13.04 -1.57 -5.94
CA ALA A 156 -11.79 -0.95 -5.50
C ALA A 156 -11.31 -1.49 -4.15
N TRP A 157 -12.22 -2.08 -3.34
CA TRP A 157 -11.88 -2.82 -2.14
C TRP A 157 -11.33 -4.19 -2.52
N MET A 158 -10.02 -4.38 -2.34
CA MET A 158 -9.32 -5.55 -2.86
C MET A 158 -8.48 -6.23 -1.79
N VAL A 159 -8.25 -7.52 -1.99
CA VAL A 159 -7.45 -8.39 -1.10
C VAL A 159 -6.51 -9.27 -1.88
N LYS A 160 -5.33 -9.53 -1.32
CA LYS A 160 -4.39 -10.56 -1.75
C LYS A 160 -4.03 -11.45 -0.57
N ALA A 161 -4.13 -12.76 -0.75
CA ALA A 161 -3.57 -13.73 0.17
C ALA A 161 -2.08 -13.95 -0.13
N LEU A 162 -1.26 -13.95 0.91
CA LEU A 162 0.17 -14.26 0.85
C LEU A 162 0.50 -15.69 1.30
N ARG A 163 -0.53 -16.42 1.77
CA ARG A 163 -0.47 -17.84 2.12
C ARG A 163 -1.56 -18.60 1.40
N PRO A 164 -1.33 -19.86 1.02
CA PRO A 164 -2.37 -20.71 0.46
C PRO A 164 -3.51 -20.91 1.48
N ASP A 165 -4.71 -21.21 0.98
CA ASP A 165 -5.89 -21.60 1.74
C ASP A 165 -6.43 -20.54 2.74
N VAL A 166 -5.96 -19.31 2.69
CA VAL A 166 -6.48 -18.22 3.55
C VAL A 166 -7.79 -17.66 3.00
N ILE A 167 -7.86 -17.43 1.69
CA ILE A 167 -9.13 -17.05 1.03
C ILE A 167 -10.10 -18.22 1.08
N GLY A 168 -11.30 -17.94 1.57
CA GLY A 168 -12.34 -18.97 1.80
C GLY A 168 -12.33 -19.59 3.20
N SER A 169 -11.21 -19.51 3.92
CA SER A 169 -11.11 -19.97 5.32
C SER A 169 -11.48 -18.88 6.32
N PHE A 170 -11.40 -17.62 5.91
CA PHE A 170 -11.70 -16.44 6.74
C PHE A 170 -12.63 -15.49 6.01
N SER A 171 -13.43 -14.78 6.79
CA SER A 171 -14.29 -13.70 6.34
C SER A 171 -14.51 -12.73 7.50
N GLY A 172 -15.10 -11.59 7.21
CA GLY A 172 -15.49 -10.63 8.24
C GLY A 172 -15.01 -9.22 7.96
N LYS A 173 -15.21 -8.36 8.94
CA LYS A 173 -14.90 -6.94 8.85
C LYS A 173 -13.42 -6.69 9.13
N VAL A 174 -12.78 -5.93 8.24
CA VAL A 174 -11.42 -5.45 8.45
C VAL A 174 -11.44 -4.21 9.33
N VAL A 175 -10.50 -4.12 10.25
CA VAL A 175 -10.26 -2.92 11.07
C VAL A 175 -8.81 -2.49 10.86
N CYS A 176 -8.63 -1.24 10.47
CA CYS A 176 -7.33 -0.61 10.28
C CYS A 176 -6.83 0.07 11.56
N CYS A 177 -5.60 0.60 11.54
CA CYS A 177 -5.04 1.43 12.60
C CYS A 177 -5.88 2.70 12.84
N ASP A 178 -5.66 3.38 13.95
CA ASP A 178 -6.47 4.52 14.40
C ASP A 178 -6.49 5.66 13.39
N THR A 179 -5.36 5.94 12.74
CA THR A 179 -5.25 6.97 11.70
C THR A 179 -6.18 6.69 10.52
N LEU A 180 -6.37 5.43 10.12
CA LEU A 180 -7.27 5.01 9.04
C LEU A 180 -8.69 4.68 9.52
N ASN A 181 -8.89 4.56 10.82
CA ASN A 181 -10.19 4.20 11.40
C ASN A 181 -11.10 5.44 11.55
N LYS A 182 -11.22 6.22 10.47
CA LYS A 182 -11.99 7.46 10.37
C LYS A 182 -12.97 7.35 9.21
N PRO A 183 -14.30 7.45 9.45
CA PRO A 183 -15.33 7.26 8.41
C PRO A 183 -15.14 8.14 7.17
N GLU A 184 -14.63 9.36 7.35
CA GLU A 184 -14.43 10.33 6.27
C GLU A 184 -13.42 9.88 5.21
N LEU A 185 -12.46 9.03 5.57
CA LEU A 185 -11.46 8.49 4.64
C LEU A 185 -12.05 7.44 3.68
N TRP A 186 -13.20 6.86 4.01
CA TRP A 186 -13.83 5.76 3.28
C TRP A 186 -15.01 6.18 2.40
N ARG A 187 -15.39 7.46 2.45
CA ARG A 187 -16.56 8.01 1.74
C ARG A 187 -16.21 8.71 0.44
N GLN A 188 -14.95 8.79 0.07
CA GLN A 188 -14.47 9.51 -1.13
C GLN A 188 -14.51 8.64 -2.37
#